data_06a763fe1624cff2a433323213817cb6
#
_entry.id   06a763fe1624cff2a433323213817cb6
#
_cell.length_a   1.000
_cell.length_b   1.000
_cell.length_c   1.000
_cell.angle_alpha   90.00
_cell.angle_beta   90.00
_cell.angle_gamma   90.00
#
_symmetry.space_group_name_H-M   'P 1'
#
loop_
_entity.id
_entity.type
_entity.pdbx_description
1 polymer ?
#
loop_
_entity_poly.entity_id
_entity_poly.type
_entity_poly.pdbx_seq_one_letter_code
_entity_poly.pdbx_strand_id
1 'polypeptide(L)'
;MTLIMHQEIITRFNSLKEKQLSIDITRGKPDTDQLDLSNALLDISVPTTSEDGIDLRNYGEPFGIKEARELGADLLDAPLENILAGEQSSLLLCYQTVLSNFLFAEPTPWKDLDSPKFICPVPGFDRHFMMLNDFGIEAIPVPLKNDGIDLEEFKEALEQNKNVVGMLCVPKHSNPSGEIYSDKNLEELFKIGKDFSNKFLFLFDHAYLIHDFLPTPEQKPLWEIALQEKVQDQTVITTSFSKVTFGGGSISFMATAGHSLDLIKKVRTTMIICPDKINQKRHVEFFKDVETVKAHMKEHAKLIRPKFELAYSH
;
A
#
# COMPACT_ATOMS: atom_id res chain seq x y z
N MET A 1 -27.75 -30.81 24.05
CA MET A 1 -27.48 -29.72 23.17
C MET A 1 -26.16 -29.87 22.40
N THR A 2 -25.04 -30.12 23.04
CA THR A 2 -23.69 -30.24 22.40
C THR A 2 -23.55 -31.38 21.39
N LEU A 3 -24.14 -32.55 21.63
CA LEU A 3 -24.09 -33.73 20.73
C LEU A 3 -24.89 -33.54 19.45
N ILE A 4 -26.06 -32.90 19.53
CA ILE A 4 -26.92 -32.62 18.35
C ILE A 4 -26.25 -31.63 17.45
N MET A 5 -25.71 -30.53 17.97
CA MET A 5 -24.90 -29.55 17.21
C MET A 5 -23.69 -30.21 16.53
N HIS A 6 -23.02 -31.14 17.19
CA HIS A 6 -21.87 -31.84 16.60
C HIS A 6 -22.29 -32.70 15.40
N GLN A 7 -23.43 -33.40 15.50
CA GLN A 7 -23.97 -34.23 14.43
C GLN A 7 -24.41 -33.37 13.20
N GLU A 8 -25.02 -32.22 13.43
CA GLU A 8 -25.41 -31.29 12.38
C GLU A 8 -24.20 -30.73 11.63
N ILE A 9 -23.13 -30.36 12.35
CA ILE A 9 -21.87 -29.88 11.76
C ILE A 9 -21.25 -30.97 10.88
N ILE A 10 -21.16 -32.23 11.37
CA ILE A 10 -20.63 -33.35 10.61
C ILE A 10 -21.46 -33.60 9.35
N THR A 11 -22.79 -33.57 9.45
CA THR A 11 -23.69 -33.78 8.33
C THR A 11 -23.48 -32.69 7.27
N ARG A 12 -23.43 -31.42 7.67
CA ARG A 12 -23.17 -30.28 6.79
C ARG A 12 -21.79 -30.36 6.13
N PHE A 13 -20.76 -30.73 6.90
CA PHE A 13 -19.41 -30.94 6.37
C PHE A 13 -19.38 -32.03 5.29
N ASN A 14 -19.97 -33.18 5.55
CA ASN A 14 -20.01 -34.28 4.58
C ASN A 14 -20.79 -33.89 3.32
N SER A 15 -21.93 -33.21 3.45
CA SER A 15 -22.69 -32.68 2.31
C SER A 15 -21.89 -31.69 1.45
N LEU A 16 -21.06 -30.83 2.07
CA LEU A 16 -20.17 -29.93 1.34
C LEU A 16 -19.04 -30.70 0.65
N LYS A 17 -18.48 -31.71 1.30
CA LYS A 17 -17.42 -32.57 0.74
C LYS A 17 -17.92 -33.36 -0.48
N GLU A 18 -19.15 -33.86 -0.45
CA GLU A 18 -19.79 -34.57 -1.58
C GLU A 18 -19.95 -33.67 -2.83
N LYS A 19 -20.08 -32.35 -2.65
CA LYS A 19 -20.18 -31.39 -3.75
C LYS A 19 -18.87 -31.22 -4.53
N GLN A 20 -17.74 -31.76 -4.04
CA GLN A 20 -16.41 -31.66 -4.67
C GLN A 20 -16.05 -30.22 -5.10
N LEU A 21 -16.36 -29.23 -4.26
CA LEU A 21 -16.10 -27.83 -4.56
C LEU A 21 -14.61 -27.58 -4.71
N SER A 22 -14.21 -26.95 -5.80
CA SER A 22 -12.84 -26.46 -6.02
C SER A 22 -12.83 -24.94 -5.85
N ILE A 23 -12.82 -24.49 -4.61
CA ILE A 23 -12.83 -23.06 -4.25
C ILE A 23 -11.49 -22.74 -3.57
N ASP A 24 -10.68 -21.91 -4.22
CA ASP A 24 -9.44 -21.39 -3.66
C ASP A 24 -9.69 -20.06 -2.95
N ILE A 25 -9.54 -20.04 -1.61
CA ILE A 25 -9.65 -18.85 -0.77
C ILE A 25 -8.29 -18.42 -0.21
N THR A 26 -7.19 -19.00 -0.70
CA THR A 26 -5.83 -18.70 -0.19
C THR A 26 -5.29 -17.37 -0.69
N ARG A 27 -5.92 -16.79 -1.73
CA ARG A 27 -5.51 -15.49 -2.28
C ARG A 27 -6.72 -14.62 -2.62
N GLY A 28 -6.75 -13.42 -2.04
CA GLY A 28 -7.67 -12.36 -2.44
C GLY A 28 -7.21 -11.75 -3.78
N LYS A 29 -7.98 -12.01 -4.86
CA LYS A 29 -7.80 -11.41 -6.19
C LYS A 29 -9.12 -10.77 -6.63
N PRO A 30 -9.07 -9.64 -7.37
CA PRO A 30 -10.26 -9.20 -8.10
C PRO A 30 -10.79 -10.33 -8.98
N ASP A 31 -12.10 -10.53 -8.98
CA ASP A 31 -12.74 -11.49 -9.88
C ASP A 31 -12.91 -10.92 -11.30
N THR A 32 -13.38 -11.73 -12.23
CA THR A 32 -13.53 -11.34 -13.64
C THR A 32 -14.44 -10.12 -13.79
N ASP A 33 -15.58 -10.08 -13.08
CA ASP A 33 -16.52 -8.97 -13.17
C ASP A 33 -15.89 -7.63 -12.72
N GLN A 34 -15.01 -7.69 -11.69
CA GLN A 34 -14.25 -6.51 -11.26
C GLN A 34 -13.23 -6.07 -12.31
N LEU A 35 -12.52 -7.02 -12.93
CA LEU A 35 -11.54 -6.72 -13.98
C LEU A 35 -12.23 -6.13 -15.23
N ASP A 36 -13.41 -6.65 -15.59
CA ASP A 36 -14.18 -6.19 -16.75
C ASP A 36 -14.59 -4.72 -16.67
N LEU A 37 -14.73 -4.16 -15.47
CA LEU A 37 -14.94 -2.72 -15.30
C LEU A 37 -13.82 -1.86 -15.92
N SER A 38 -12.64 -2.43 -16.07
CA SER A 38 -11.46 -1.73 -16.60
C SER A 38 -11.13 -2.11 -18.04
N ASN A 39 -11.93 -2.94 -18.72
CA ASN A 39 -11.60 -3.44 -20.06
C ASN A 39 -11.42 -2.31 -21.09
N ALA A 40 -12.14 -1.19 -20.97
CA ALA A 40 -11.97 -0.04 -21.84
C ALA A 40 -10.54 0.55 -21.80
N LEU A 41 -9.79 0.32 -20.72
CA LEU A 41 -8.37 0.71 -20.62
C LEU A 41 -7.50 -0.01 -21.67
N LEU A 42 -7.86 -1.21 -22.09
CA LEU A 42 -7.13 -1.98 -23.10
C LEU A 42 -7.26 -1.38 -24.50
N ASP A 43 -8.36 -0.69 -24.78
CA ASP A 43 -8.69 -0.11 -26.10
C ASP A 43 -8.22 1.35 -26.24
N ILE A 44 -7.63 1.94 -25.20
CA ILE A 44 -7.16 3.33 -25.26
C ILE A 44 -5.99 3.46 -26.24
N SER A 45 -6.17 4.31 -27.24
CA SER A 45 -5.09 4.77 -28.10
C SER A 45 -4.23 5.78 -27.34
N VAL A 46 -3.05 5.34 -26.91
CA VAL A 46 -2.13 6.19 -26.15
C VAL A 46 -1.43 7.18 -27.09
N PRO A 47 -1.44 8.49 -26.81
CA PRO A 47 -0.67 9.47 -27.58
C PRO A 47 0.83 9.18 -27.46
N THR A 48 1.61 9.65 -28.44
CA THR A 48 3.07 9.43 -28.46
C THR A 48 3.84 10.38 -27.55
N THR A 49 3.19 11.44 -27.06
CA THR A 49 3.79 12.48 -26.21
C THR A 49 2.94 12.75 -24.98
N SER A 50 3.59 13.10 -23.87
CA SER A 50 2.95 13.64 -22.67
C SER A 50 2.45 15.08 -22.92
N GLU A 51 1.73 15.65 -21.96
CA GLU A 51 1.21 17.02 -22.04
C GLU A 51 2.32 18.09 -22.09
N ASP A 52 3.45 17.81 -21.45
CA ASP A 52 4.66 18.65 -21.47
C ASP A 52 5.61 18.36 -22.64
N GLY A 53 5.18 17.52 -23.60
CA GLY A 53 5.89 17.28 -24.86
C GLY A 53 6.96 16.20 -24.82
N ILE A 54 7.05 15.41 -23.75
CA ILE A 54 7.99 14.29 -23.62
C ILE A 54 7.56 13.12 -24.52
N ASP A 55 8.45 12.59 -25.34
CA ASP A 55 8.19 11.38 -26.14
C ASP A 55 8.07 10.16 -25.22
N LEU A 56 6.85 9.60 -25.11
CA LEU A 56 6.54 8.47 -24.26
C LEU A 56 7.19 7.15 -24.70
N ARG A 57 7.63 7.07 -25.94
CA ARG A 57 8.26 5.88 -26.55
C ARG A 57 9.76 5.80 -26.25
N ASN A 58 10.37 6.89 -25.76
CA ASN A 58 11.81 6.98 -25.52
C ASN A 58 12.14 6.90 -24.02
N TYR A 59 13.40 6.84 -23.68
CA TYR A 59 13.90 6.87 -22.31
C TYR A 59 13.61 8.21 -21.60
N GLY A 60 13.84 8.27 -20.31
CA GLY A 60 13.67 9.44 -19.48
C GLY A 60 12.49 9.36 -18.52
N GLU A 61 12.30 10.39 -17.72
CA GLU A 61 11.28 10.47 -16.67
C GLU A 61 11.34 9.34 -15.63
N PRO A 62 12.48 9.14 -14.95
CA PRO A 62 12.65 8.03 -14.00
C PRO A 62 11.67 8.09 -12.82
N PHE A 63 11.01 9.24 -12.60
CA PHE A 63 10.01 9.46 -11.55
C PHE A 63 8.56 9.42 -12.06
N GLY A 64 8.37 9.06 -13.34
CA GLY A 64 7.07 9.02 -13.99
C GLY A 64 6.69 10.31 -14.70
N ILE A 65 5.79 10.20 -15.69
CA ILE A 65 5.30 11.36 -16.44
C ILE A 65 4.53 12.32 -15.53
N LYS A 66 4.53 13.59 -15.90
CA LYS A 66 3.94 14.67 -15.11
C LYS A 66 2.47 14.39 -14.77
N GLU A 67 1.66 14.04 -15.76
CA GLU A 67 0.22 13.79 -15.58
C GLU A 67 -0.06 12.62 -14.66
N ALA A 68 0.78 11.58 -14.68
CA ALA A 68 0.63 10.45 -13.73
C ALA A 68 1.01 10.88 -12.31
N ARG A 69 2.01 11.74 -12.15
CA ARG A 69 2.35 12.31 -10.83
C ARG A 69 1.27 13.26 -10.33
N GLU A 70 0.63 14.04 -11.19
CA GLU A 70 -0.51 14.90 -10.84
C GLU A 70 -1.69 14.06 -10.33
N LEU A 71 -2.03 12.96 -11.02
CA LEU A 71 -3.04 12.01 -10.52
C LEU A 71 -2.64 11.39 -9.17
N GLY A 72 -1.36 11.07 -8.98
CA GLY A 72 -0.82 10.59 -7.71
C GLY A 72 -0.86 11.64 -6.60
N ALA A 73 -0.64 12.92 -6.93
CA ALA A 73 -0.73 14.05 -6.01
C ALA A 73 -2.15 14.22 -5.48
N ASP A 74 -3.13 14.17 -6.37
CA ASP A 74 -4.55 14.25 -6.00
C ASP A 74 -5.02 13.02 -5.19
N LEU A 75 -4.47 11.82 -5.47
CA LEU A 75 -4.81 10.60 -4.73
C LEU A 75 -4.23 10.56 -3.31
N LEU A 76 -3.03 11.10 -3.13
CA LEU A 76 -2.28 11.03 -1.87
C LEU A 76 -2.34 12.33 -1.07
N ASP A 77 -3.04 13.35 -1.59
CA ASP A 77 -3.14 14.70 -1.02
C ASP A 77 -1.76 15.29 -0.68
N ALA A 78 -0.78 15.11 -1.61
CA ALA A 78 0.60 15.54 -1.41
C ALA A 78 1.06 16.45 -2.57
N PRO A 79 2.00 17.38 -2.33
CA PRO A 79 2.54 18.25 -3.38
C PRO A 79 3.21 17.47 -4.51
N LEU A 80 3.09 17.95 -5.76
CA LEU A 80 3.60 17.27 -6.96
C LEU A 80 5.09 16.95 -6.89
N GLU A 81 5.89 17.81 -6.28
CA GLU A 81 7.33 17.62 -6.09
C GLU A 81 7.69 16.46 -5.16
N ASN A 82 6.74 16.02 -4.35
CA ASN A 82 6.87 14.89 -3.43
C ASN A 82 6.35 13.58 -4.01
N ILE A 83 5.80 13.61 -5.23
CA ILE A 83 5.18 12.45 -5.87
C ILE A 83 6.10 11.80 -6.90
N LEU A 84 6.06 10.48 -6.86
CA LEU A 84 6.66 9.61 -7.85
C LEU A 84 5.56 8.68 -8.39
N ALA A 85 5.46 8.55 -9.72
CA ALA A 85 4.68 7.52 -10.37
C ALA A 85 5.61 6.38 -10.80
N GLY A 86 5.32 5.18 -10.27
CA GLY A 86 6.18 4.01 -10.40
C GLY A 86 5.67 2.98 -11.38
N GLU A 87 6.10 1.76 -11.14
CA GLU A 87 5.79 0.57 -11.88
C GLU A 87 4.40 0.03 -11.43
N GLN A 88 4.12 -1.26 -11.66
CA GLN A 88 2.78 -1.84 -11.51
C GLN A 88 2.31 -2.07 -10.06
N SER A 89 3.13 -1.93 -9.03
CA SER A 89 2.69 -2.25 -7.66
C SER A 89 3.31 -1.38 -6.56
N SER A 90 2.52 -1.07 -5.54
CA SER A 90 2.99 -0.43 -4.31
C SER A 90 4.05 -1.26 -3.59
N LEU A 91 3.94 -2.59 -3.62
CA LEU A 91 4.93 -3.50 -3.04
C LEU A 91 6.33 -3.28 -3.62
N LEU A 92 6.45 -3.05 -4.94
CA LEU A 92 7.73 -2.74 -5.56
C LEU A 92 8.30 -1.40 -5.08
N LEU A 93 7.46 -0.40 -4.87
CA LEU A 93 7.86 0.87 -4.28
C LEU A 93 8.29 0.71 -2.80
N CYS A 94 7.61 -0.13 -2.03
CA CYS A 94 8.03 -0.50 -0.69
C CYS A 94 9.42 -1.18 -0.71
N TYR A 95 9.62 -2.12 -1.63
CA TYR A 95 10.92 -2.80 -1.81
C TYR A 95 12.04 -1.80 -2.16
N GLN A 96 11.78 -0.88 -3.08
CA GLN A 96 12.72 0.20 -3.43
C GLN A 96 13.05 1.10 -2.23
N THR A 97 12.05 1.39 -1.39
CA THR A 97 12.24 2.18 -0.16
C THR A 97 13.15 1.46 0.83
N VAL A 98 12.90 0.19 1.11
CA VAL A 98 13.75 -0.63 1.98
C VAL A 98 15.18 -0.73 1.40
N LEU A 99 15.30 -1.03 0.10
CA LEU A 99 16.58 -1.12 -0.61
C LEU A 99 17.37 0.20 -0.51
N SER A 100 16.71 1.35 -0.67
CA SER A 100 17.37 2.65 -0.64
C SER A 100 18.00 2.93 0.73
N ASN A 101 17.26 2.63 1.80
CA ASN A 101 17.75 2.78 3.16
C ASN A 101 18.81 1.71 3.51
N PHE A 102 18.60 0.48 3.05
CA PHE A 102 19.56 -0.61 3.25
C PHE A 102 20.94 -0.27 2.69
N LEU A 103 20.99 0.36 1.52
CA LEU A 103 22.23 0.73 0.85
C LEU A 103 22.80 2.08 1.29
N PHE A 104 21.96 3.07 1.62
CA PHE A 104 22.36 4.47 1.64
C PHE A 104 21.84 5.29 2.83
N ALA A 105 21.13 4.69 3.80
CA ALA A 105 20.67 5.43 4.98
C ALA A 105 21.83 6.11 5.71
N GLU A 106 21.58 7.28 6.27
CA GLU A 106 22.53 8.07 7.04
C GLU A 106 22.13 8.14 8.52
N PRO A 107 23.09 8.17 9.46
CA PRO A 107 24.55 8.16 9.26
C PRO A 107 25.14 6.79 8.94
N THR A 108 24.34 5.71 9.02
CA THR A 108 24.81 4.34 8.79
C THR A 108 23.80 3.62 7.90
N PRO A 109 24.21 3.10 6.73
CA PRO A 109 23.35 2.22 5.93
C PRO A 109 22.88 1.01 6.75
N TRP A 110 21.63 0.59 6.55
CA TRP A 110 21.08 -0.51 7.34
C TRP A 110 21.85 -1.83 7.19
N LYS A 111 22.45 -2.07 6.03
CA LYS A 111 23.33 -3.24 5.79
C LYS A 111 24.56 -3.29 6.72
N ASP A 112 24.96 -2.15 7.29
CA ASP A 112 26.13 -2.03 8.16
C ASP A 112 25.73 -1.99 9.65
N LEU A 113 24.42 -2.08 9.95
CA LEU A 113 23.89 -2.23 11.31
C LEU A 113 23.95 -3.70 11.75
N ASP A 114 24.20 -3.91 13.03
CA ASP A 114 24.07 -5.23 13.65
C ASP A 114 22.59 -5.54 13.88
N SER A 115 22.03 -6.48 13.09
CA SER A 115 20.63 -6.92 13.18
C SER A 115 19.60 -5.77 13.12
N PRO A 116 19.44 -5.10 11.97
CA PRO A 116 18.42 -4.07 11.81
C PRO A 116 17.03 -4.68 11.97
N LYS A 117 16.11 -3.91 12.56
CA LYS A 117 14.76 -4.38 12.90
C LYS A 117 13.69 -3.44 12.39
N PHE A 118 12.52 -3.99 12.08
CA PHE A 118 11.33 -3.26 11.62
C PHE A 118 10.11 -3.65 12.45
N ILE A 119 9.34 -2.67 12.91
CA ILE A 119 8.03 -2.95 13.53
C ILE A 119 7.03 -3.31 12.45
N CYS A 120 6.34 -4.42 12.64
CA CYS A 120 5.31 -4.92 11.73
C CYS A 120 4.02 -5.22 12.48
N PRO A 121 2.94 -4.49 12.21
CA PRO A 121 1.62 -4.81 12.77
C PRO A 121 1.15 -6.21 12.36
N VAL A 122 0.57 -6.94 13.31
CA VAL A 122 0.08 -8.31 13.11
C VAL A 122 -1.39 -8.45 13.55
N PRO A 123 -2.19 -9.23 12.79
CA PRO A 123 -1.84 -9.93 11.55
C PRO A 123 -1.55 -8.95 10.40
N GLY A 124 -0.66 -9.31 9.45
CA GLY A 124 -0.21 -8.44 8.38
C GLY A 124 -0.01 -9.16 7.04
N PHE A 125 0.27 -8.41 5.99
CA PHE A 125 0.47 -8.94 4.65
C PHE A 125 1.79 -9.70 4.55
N ASP A 126 1.74 -10.97 4.16
CA ASP A 126 2.87 -11.92 4.15
C ASP A 126 4.09 -11.41 3.37
N ARG A 127 3.87 -10.69 2.26
CA ARG A 127 4.93 -10.17 1.40
C ARG A 127 5.81 -9.12 2.08
N HIS A 128 5.26 -8.37 3.02
CA HIS A 128 6.04 -7.41 3.80
C HIS A 128 7.10 -8.11 4.65
N PHE A 129 6.72 -9.20 5.32
CA PHE A 129 7.65 -10.01 6.12
C PHE A 129 8.70 -10.70 5.25
N MET A 130 8.30 -11.24 4.09
CA MET A 130 9.23 -11.85 3.14
C MET A 130 10.24 -10.83 2.62
N MET A 131 9.80 -9.63 2.25
CA MET A 131 10.67 -8.54 1.81
C MET A 131 11.71 -8.18 2.86
N LEU A 132 11.31 -7.99 4.12
CA LEU A 132 12.24 -7.68 5.21
C LEU A 132 13.25 -8.81 5.42
N ASN A 133 12.80 -10.06 5.34
CA ASN A 133 13.68 -11.23 5.43
C ASN A 133 14.73 -11.29 4.30
N ASP A 134 14.37 -10.89 3.07
CA ASP A 134 15.32 -10.81 1.94
C ASP A 134 16.51 -9.88 2.23
N PHE A 135 16.29 -8.83 3.04
CA PHE A 135 17.33 -7.90 3.49
C PHE A 135 17.99 -8.29 4.82
N GLY A 136 17.59 -9.43 5.43
CA GLY A 136 18.06 -9.80 6.77
C GLY A 136 17.59 -8.84 7.87
N ILE A 137 16.47 -8.16 7.66
CA ILE A 137 15.84 -7.25 8.62
C ILE A 137 14.84 -8.06 9.45
N GLU A 138 15.02 -8.06 10.77
CA GLU A 138 14.12 -8.75 11.70
C GLU A 138 12.79 -7.99 11.83
N ALA A 139 11.67 -8.68 11.61
CA ALA A 139 10.34 -8.13 11.84
C ALA A 139 9.92 -8.32 13.29
N ILE A 140 9.66 -7.24 14.02
CA ILE A 140 9.10 -7.24 15.37
C ILE A 140 7.59 -7.15 15.26
N PRO A 141 6.84 -8.18 15.65
CA PRO A 141 5.38 -8.16 15.59
C PRO A 141 4.81 -7.27 16.70
N VAL A 142 3.86 -6.40 16.35
CA VAL A 142 3.07 -5.61 17.30
C VAL A 142 1.59 -5.80 16.96
N PRO A 143 0.71 -6.12 17.94
CA PRO A 143 -0.70 -6.37 17.66
C PRO A 143 -1.44 -5.16 17.06
N LEU A 144 -2.41 -5.44 16.18
CA LEU A 144 -3.43 -4.50 15.78
C LEU A 144 -4.57 -4.47 16.80
N LYS A 145 -5.12 -3.27 17.01
CA LYS A 145 -6.38 -3.00 17.72
C LYS A 145 -7.41 -2.45 16.74
N ASN A 146 -8.64 -2.23 17.21
CA ASN A 146 -9.77 -1.81 16.37
C ASN A 146 -9.56 -0.48 15.63
N ASP A 147 -8.62 0.36 16.08
CA ASP A 147 -8.37 1.70 15.56
C ASP A 147 -6.91 1.92 15.10
N GLY A 148 -6.15 0.84 14.92
CA GLY A 148 -4.77 0.88 14.45
C GLY A 148 -3.84 -0.05 15.21
N ILE A 149 -2.56 0.30 15.27
CA ILE A 149 -1.56 -0.46 16.04
C ILE A 149 -1.76 -0.27 17.54
N ASP A 150 -1.45 -1.30 18.34
CA ASP A 150 -1.37 -1.16 19.79
C ASP A 150 -0.21 -0.23 20.17
N LEU A 151 -0.52 1.01 20.55
CA LEU A 151 0.48 2.04 20.82
C LEU A 151 1.34 1.75 22.06
N GLU A 152 0.80 1.07 23.07
CA GLU A 152 1.58 0.67 24.25
C GLU A 152 2.59 -0.42 23.88
N GLU A 153 2.15 -1.48 23.18
CA GLU A 153 3.03 -2.52 22.68
C GLU A 153 4.06 -1.97 21.67
N PHE A 154 3.66 -0.99 20.83
CA PHE A 154 4.58 -0.32 19.90
C PHE A 154 5.69 0.41 20.65
N LYS A 155 5.35 1.15 21.70
CA LYS A 155 6.33 1.83 22.55
C LYS A 155 7.25 0.86 23.28
N GLU A 156 6.69 -0.18 23.89
CA GLU A 156 7.47 -1.23 24.54
C GLU A 156 8.43 -1.93 23.56
N ALA A 157 7.97 -2.22 22.34
CA ALA A 157 8.79 -2.84 21.32
C ALA A 157 9.99 -1.95 20.94
N LEU A 158 9.82 -0.64 20.88
CA LEU A 158 10.92 0.31 20.64
C LEU A 158 11.88 0.38 21.84
N GLU A 159 11.38 0.39 23.06
CA GLU A 159 12.20 0.43 24.29
C GLU A 159 13.05 -0.84 24.49
N GLN A 160 12.48 -2.00 24.14
CA GLN A 160 13.13 -3.30 24.34
C GLN A 160 14.09 -3.70 23.21
N ASN A 161 14.00 -3.05 22.04
CA ASN A 161 14.78 -3.43 20.88
C ASN A 161 15.73 -2.31 20.43
N LYS A 162 17.00 -2.67 20.24
CA LYS A 162 17.99 -1.81 19.59
C LYS A 162 17.89 -1.95 18.06
N ASN A 163 18.40 -0.94 17.35
CA ASN A 163 18.48 -0.96 15.89
C ASN A 163 17.13 -1.11 15.18
N VAL A 164 16.04 -0.66 15.81
CA VAL A 164 14.77 -0.50 15.11
C VAL A 164 14.90 0.71 14.19
N VAL A 165 14.77 0.49 12.88
CA VAL A 165 15.01 1.51 11.86
C VAL A 165 13.70 2.06 11.26
N GLY A 166 12.58 1.43 11.53
CA GLY A 166 11.29 1.88 11.02
C GLY A 166 10.15 0.90 11.28
N MET A 167 9.04 1.18 10.63
CA MET A 167 7.85 0.32 10.60
C MET A 167 7.24 0.24 9.20
N LEU A 168 6.50 -0.84 8.94
CA LEU A 168 5.75 -1.04 7.70
C LEU A 168 4.34 -1.52 8.03
N CYS A 169 3.32 -0.78 7.58
CA CYS A 169 1.93 -1.16 7.77
C CYS A 169 1.01 -0.83 6.59
N VAL A 170 -0.20 -1.40 6.62
CA VAL A 170 -1.33 -1.05 5.75
C VAL A 170 -2.32 -0.24 6.61
N PRO A 171 -2.41 1.09 6.43
CA PRO A 171 -3.12 1.94 7.40
C PRO A 171 -4.64 1.93 7.24
N LYS A 172 -5.16 1.41 6.12
CA LYS A 172 -6.59 1.37 5.83
C LYS A 172 -6.96 0.03 5.21
N HIS A 173 -8.01 -0.60 5.73
CA HIS A 173 -8.44 -1.95 5.33
C HIS A 173 -7.28 -2.95 5.39
N SER A 174 -6.59 -2.99 6.55
CA SER A 174 -5.40 -3.80 6.75
C SER A 174 -5.61 -5.26 6.31
N ASN A 175 -4.65 -5.80 5.59
CA ASN A 175 -4.71 -7.18 5.13
C ASN A 175 -3.98 -8.10 6.12
N PRO A 176 -4.65 -9.14 6.71
CA PRO A 176 -5.96 -9.68 6.32
C PRO A 176 -7.15 -9.20 7.17
N SER A 177 -6.95 -8.40 8.16
CA SER A 177 -7.89 -8.21 9.28
C SER A 177 -8.95 -7.13 9.05
N GLY A 178 -8.67 -6.16 8.15
CA GLY A 178 -9.61 -5.11 7.74
C GLY A 178 -9.59 -3.85 8.60
N GLU A 179 -8.74 -3.75 9.62
CA GLU A 179 -8.63 -2.59 10.49
C GLU A 179 -8.30 -1.31 9.71
N ILE A 180 -8.80 -0.20 10.24
CA ILE A 180 -8.56 1.16 9.75
C ILE A 180 -7.97 1.96 10.89
N TYR A 181 -6.80 2.56 10.67
CA TYR A 181 -6.16 3.40 11.67
C TYR A 181 -6.97 4.69 11.85
N SER A 182 -7.22 5.08 13.08
CA SER A 182 -7.80 6.39 13.38
C SER A 182 -6.75 7.48 13.22
N ASP A 183 -7.19 8.71 12.94
CA ASP A 183 -6.29 9.89 12.90
C ASP A 183 -5.49 9.99 14.18
N LYS A 184 -6.15 9.80 15.34
CA LYS A 184 -5.50 9.83 16.64
C LYS A 184 -4.42 8.76 16.81
N ASN A 185 -4.67 7.53 16.33
CA ASN A 185 -3.68 6.46 16.39
C ASN A 185 -2.46 6.81 15.53
N LEU A 186 -2.68 7.35 14.32
CA LEU A 186 -1.62 7.80 13.42
C LEU A 186 -0.81 8.97 14.01
N GLU A 187 -1.48 9.97 14.59
CA GLU A 187 -0.82 11.11 15.24
C GLU A 187 0.10 10.65 16.39
N GLU A 188 -0.39 9.77 17.26
CA GLU A 188 0.42 9.25 18.38
C GLU A 188 1.53 8.31 17.91
N LEU A 189 1.28 7.48 16.92
CA LEU A 189 2.28 6.63 16.28
C LEU A 189 3.44 7.46 15.72
N PHE A 190 3.15 8.55 15.00
CA PHE A 190 4.17 9.44 14.48
C PHE A 190 4.99 10.12 15.60
N LYS A 191 4.33 10.57 16.67
CA LYS A 191 5.04 11.16 17.84
C LYS A 191 5.99 10.16 18.47
N ILE A 192 5.53 8.95 18.78
CA ILE A 192 6.34 7.92 19.43
C ILE A 192 7.55 7.55 18.55
N GLY A 193 7.36 7.29 17.25
CA GLY A 193 8.46 6.93 16.38
C GLY A 193 9.45 8.07 16.16
N LYS A 194 8.98 9.32 16.04
CA LYS A 194 9.81 10.52 15.94
C LYS A 194 10.64 10.75 17.22
N ASP A 195 10.04 10.59 18.40
CA ASP A 195 10.72 10.74 19.68
C ASP A 195 11.78 9.63 19.86
N PHE A 196 11.51 8.43 19.35
CA PHE A 196 12.50 7.35 19.33
C PHE A 196 13.71 7.67 18.44
N SER A 197 13.47 8.14 17.22
CA SER A 197 14.56 8.51 16.29
C SER A 197 14.08 9.48 15.20
N ASN A 198 14.86 10.52 14.95
CA ASN A 198 14.62 11.44 13.82
C ASN A 198 14.97 10.79 12.45
N LYS A 199 15.34 9.53 12.42
CA LYS A 199 15.62 8.69 11.24
C LYS A 199 14.69 7.48 11.16
N PHE A 200 13.72 7.37 12.07
CA PHE A 200 12.74 6.30 12.04
C PHE A 200 11.90 6.37 10.77
N LEU A 201 11.89 5.32 9.97
CA LEU A 201 11.12 5.27 8.73
C LEU A 201 9.67 4.83 9.00
N PHE A 202 8.72 5.65 8.61
CA PHE A 202 7.29 5.27 8.53
C PHE A 202 6.95 4.88 7.10
N LEU A 203 6.84 3.58 6.82
CA LEU A 203 6.49 3.06 5.51
C LEU A 203 5.04 2.56 5.51
N PHE A 204 4.20 3.23 4.73
CA PHE A 204 2.78 2.90 4.60
C PHE A 204 2.49 2.34 3.20
N ASP A 205 2.10 1.07 3.13
CA ASP A 205 1.53 0.48 1.92
C ASP A 205 0.02 0.73 1.91
N HIS A 206 -0.38 1.88 1.37
CA HIS A 206 -1.78 2.31 1.32
C HIS A 206 -2.53 1.68 0.14
N ALA A 207 -2.38 0.36 -0.02
CA ALA A 207 -2.89 -0.42 -1.15
C ALA A 207 -4.42 -0.35 -1.31
N TYR A 208 -5.13 0.00 -0.25
CA TYR A 208 -6.60 0.05 -0.20
C TYR A 208 -7.15 1.47 0.06
N LEU A 209 -6.39 2.50 -0.27
CA LEU A 209 -6.72 3.92 -0.05
C LEU A 209 -8.17 4.27 -0.41
N ILE A 210 -8.65 3.77 -1.53
CA ILE A 210 -9.95 4.10 -2.14
C ILE A 210 -10.93 2.93 -2.20
N HIS A 211 -10.77 1.93 -1.32
CA HIS A 211 -11.58 0.70 -1.33
C HIS A 211 -12.73 0.73 -0.31
N ASP A 212 -13.40 1.86 -0.17
CA ASP A 212 -14.53 2.04 0.76
C ASP A 212 -15.82 1.40 0.20
N PHE A 213 -15.90 0.07 0.26
CA PHE A 213 -17.04 -0.69 -0.25
C PHE A 213 -18.24 -0.71 0.73
N LEU A 214 -17.99 -0.45 2.00
CA LEU A 214 -18.97 -0.26 3.07
C LEU A 214 -18.81 1.15 3.67
N PRO A 215 -19.77 1.63 4.47
CA PRO A 215 -19.58 2.89 5.20
C PRO A 215 -18.29 2.85 6.03
N THR A 216 -17.39 3.76 5.74
CA THR A 216 -16.06 3.83 6.35
C THR A 216 -15.93 5.14 7.11
N PRO A 217 -15.32 5.16 8.29
CA PRO A 217 -15.01 6.41 9.00
C PRO A 217 -14.21 7.36 8.09
N GLU A 218 -14.55 8.64 8.14
CA GLU A 218 -13.77 9.67 7.47
C GLU A 218 -12.39 9.77 8.13
N GLN A 219 -11.34 9.88 7.32
CA GLN A 219 -9.97 9.98 7.77
C GLN A 219 -9.33 11.21 7.12
N LYS A 220 -8.46 11.89 7.86
CA LYS A 220 -7.56 12.89 7.27
C LYS A 220 -6.61 12.22 6.28
N PRO A 221 -6.19 12.93 5.22
CA PRO A 221 -5.09 12.46 4.40
C PRO A 221 -3.85 12.13 5.24
N LEU A 222 -3.27 10.98 5.02
CA LEU A 222 -2.10 10.54 5.80
C LEU A 222 -0.90 11.50 5.64
N TRP A 223 -0.77 12.11 4.47
CA TRP A 223 0.24 13.13 4.20
C TRP A 223 0.03 14.39 5.05
N GLU A 224 -1.22 14.82 5.24
CA GLU A 224 -1.56 15.94 6.11
C GLU A 224 -1.15 15.68 7.56
N ILE A 225 -1.45 14.47 8.07
CA ILE A 225 -1.05 14.07 9.44
C ILE A 225 0.48 14.07 9.56
N ALA A 226 1.21 13.55 8.56
CA ALA A 226 2.67 13.56 8.55
C ALA A 226 3.26 14.99 8.58
N LEU A 227 2.62 15.93 7.88
CA LEU A 227 3.00 17.34 7.90
C LEU A 227 2.73 17.99 9.28
N GLN A 228 1.56 17.73 9.87
CA GLN A 228 1.18 18.24 11.19
C GLN A 228 2.17 17.77 12.26
N GLU A 229 2.56 16.52 12.22
CA GLU A 229 3.53 15.93 13.15
C GLU A 229 5.00 16.21 12.77
N LYS A 230 5.25 16.85 11.62
CA LYS A 230 6.59 17.21 11.10
C LYS A 230 7.48 15.96 10.91
N VAL A 231 6.95 14.93 10.28
CA VAL A 231 7.62 13.67 9.98
C VAL A 231 7.57 13.32 8.48
N GLN A 232 7.18 14.26 7.61
CA GLN A 232 7.09 14.03 6.16
C GLN A 232 8.41 13.54 5.54
N ASP A 233 9.55 13.94 6.11
CA ASP A 233 10.88 13.53 5.65
C ASP A 233 11.25 12.10 6.06
N GLN A 234 10.50 11.53 7.00
CA GLN A 234 10.62 10.16 7.51
C GLN A 234 9.49 9.25 7.01
N THR A 235 8.54 9.83 6.26
CA THR A 235 7.32 9.12 5.84
C THR A 235 7.38 8.80 4.36
N VAL A 236 7.04 7.55 4.04
CA VAL A 236 6.82 7.07 2.67
C VAL A 236 5.45 6.43 2.60
N ILE A 237 4.59 6.96 1.74
CA ILE A 237 3.24 6.45 1.49
C ILE A 237 3.20 5.91 0.08
N THR A 238 2.86 4.64 -0.09
CA THR A 238 2.72 4.01 -1.41
C THR A 238 1.28 3.57 -1.66
N THR A 239 0.84 3.65 -2.91
CA THR A 239 -0.45 3.09 -3.36
C THR A 239 -0.32 2.57 -4.79
N SER A 240 -1.30 1.82 -5.29
CA SER A 240 -1.31 1.36 -6.66
C SER A 240 -2.72 1.05 -7.17
N PHE A 241 -2.86 1.01 -8.48
CA PHE A 241 -4.10 0.58 -9.14
C PHE A 241 -4.19 -0.94 -9.35
N SER A 242 -3.32 -1.74 -8.73
CA SER A 242 -3.33 -3.21 -8.87
C SER A 242 -4.65 -3.88 -8.52
N LYS A 243 -5.46 -3.24 -7.67
CA LYS A 243 -6.80 -3.72 -7.27
C LYS A 243 -7.92 -2.76 -7.72
N VAL A 244 -7.57 -1.73 -8.47
CA VAL A 244 -8.48 -0.74 -9.06
C VAL A 244 -8.73 -1.07 -10.53
N THR A 245 -7.65 -1.36 -11.28
CA THR A 245 -7.69 -1.78 -12.67
C THR A 245 -7.22 -3.23 -12.81
N PHE A 246 -6.01 -3.44 -13.30
CA PHE A 246 -5.44 -4.76 -13.54
C PHE A 246 -4.18 -4.97 -12.70
N GLY A 247 -4.11 -6.06 -11.94
CA GLY A 247 -2.89 -6.43 -11.22
C GLY A 247 -1.69 -6.69 -12.13
N GLY A 248 -1.94 -7.13 -13.36
CA GLY A 248 -0.91 -7.41 -14.36
C GLY A 248 -0.45 -6.21 -15.21
N GLY A 249 -1.14 -5.06 -15.10
CA GLY A 249 -0.86 -3.88 -15.92
C GLY A 249 -1.21 -2.58 -15.20
N SER A 250 -0.97 -2.51 -13.90
CA SER A 250 -1.26 -1.37 -13.04
C SER A 250 -0.19 -0.28 -13.12
N ILE A 251 -0.43 0.80 -12.40
CA ILE A 251 0.57 1.82 -12.02
C ILE A 251 0.55 2.01 -10.52
N SER A 252 1.64 2.54 -9.99
CA SER A 252 1.78 2.81 -8.56
C SER A 252 2.25 4.24 -8.30
N PHE A 253 1.97 4.74 -7.10
CA PHE A 253 2.33 6.08 -6.68
C PHE A 253 3.00 6.04 -5.31
N MET A 254 3.88 7.00 -5.09
CA MET A 254 4.55 7.21 -3.82
C MET A 254 4.54 8.69 -3.48
N ALA A 255 4.21 9.01 -2.23
CA ALA A 255 4.44 10.32 -1.64
C ALA A 255 5.54 10.23 -0.58
N THR A 256 6.54 11.10 -0.67
CA THR A 256 7.63 11.21 0.31
C THR A 256 8.38 12.54 0.13
N ALA A 257 9.15 12.95 1.14
CA ALA A 257 9.88 14.21 1.12
C ALA A 257 11.31 14.08 1.65
N GLY A 258 12.06 15.16 1.53
CA GLY A 258 13.38 15.37 2.14
C GLY A 258 14.32 14.19 1.96
N HIS A 259 14.91 13.75 3.07
CA HIS A 259 15.92 12.69 3.07
C HIS A 259 15.42 11.37 2.44
N SER A 260 14.20 10.94 2.76
CA SER A 260 13.63 9.70 2.17
C SER A 260 13.49 9.81 0.66
N LEU A 261 13.04 10.95 0.15
CA LEU A 261 12.95 11.21 -1.30
C LEU A 261 14.33 11.15 -1.96
N ASP A 262 15.36 11.74 -1.35
CA ASP A 262 16.71 11.75 -1.90
C ASP A 262 17.32 10.34 -1.97
N LEU A 263 17.10 9.51 -0.96
CA LEU A 263 17.54 8.12 -0.97
C LEU A 263 16.85 7.31 -2.08
N ILE A 264 15.54 7.49 -2.24
CA ILE A 264 14.78 6.80 -3.29
C ILE A 264 15.22 7.26 -4.67
N LYS A 265 15.43 8.57 -4.90
CA LYS A 265 15.97 9.11 -6.15
C LYS A 265 17.31 8.48 -6.48
N LYS A 266 18.21 8.35 -5.50
CA LYS A 266 19.54 7.76 -5.67
C LYS A 266 19.48 6.31 -6.16
N VAL A 267 18.57 5.49 -5.61
CA VAL A 267 18.38 4.10 -6.07
C VAL A 267 17.73 4.05 -7.44
N ARG A 268 16.65 4.81 -7.64
CA ARG A 268 15.87 4.77 -8.87
C ARG A 268 16.68 5.15 -10.10
N THR A 269 17.48 6.19 -10.03
CA THR A 269 18.31 6.64 -11.17
C THR A 269 19.33 5.59 -11.64
N THR A 270 19.69 4.64 -10.77
CA THR A 270 20.56 3.51 -11.14
C THR A 270 19.75 2.29 -11.57
N MET A 271 18.59 2.07 -10.93
CA MET A 271 17.79 0.87 -11.08
C MET A 271 16.90 0.89 -12.34
N ILE A 272 16.36 2.05 -12.69
CA ILE A 272 15.48 2.23 -13.84
C ILE A 272 15.81 3.53 -14.59
N ILE A 273 15.76 3.47 -15.93
CA ILE A 273 15.90 4.65 -16.79
C ILE A 273 14.56 5.36 -16.93
N CYS A 274 13.48 4.60 -17.03
CA CYS A 274 12.11 5.07 -17.04
C CYS A 274 11.14 3.96 -16.58
N PRO A 275 10.02 4.32 -15.94
CA PRO A 275 8.89 3.40 -15.78
C PRO A 275 8.19 3.17 -17.14
N ASP A 276 7.15 2.31 -17.16
CA ASP A 276 6.29 2.15 -18.33
C ASP A 276 5.42 3.41 -18.53
N LYS A 277 5.97 4.41 -19.21
CA LYS A 277 5.30 5.69 -19.51
C LYS A 277 4.05 5.53 -20.35
N ILE A 278 4.05 4.55 -21.24
CA ILE A 278 2.88 4.25 -22.10
C ILE A 278 1.73 3.77 -21.23
N ASN A 279 2.00 2.87 -20.30
CA ASN A 279 0.97 2.40 -19.36
C ASN A 279 0.53 3.49 -18.37
N GLN A 280 1.44 4.35 -17.91
CA GLN A 280 1.09 5.53 -17.10
C GLN A 280 0.13 6.44 -17.87
N LYS A 281 0.45 6.80 -19.11
CA LYS A 281 -0.41 7.66 -19.94
C LYS A 281 -1.77 7.01 -20.21
N ARG A 282 -1.79 5.69 -20.45
CA ARG A 282 -3.05 4.94 -20.61
C ARG A 282 -3.97 5.07 -19.40
N HIS A 283 -3.43 4.95 -18.19
CA HIS A 283 -4.21 5.11 -16.96
C HIS A 283 -4.70 6.55 -16.76
N VAL A 284 -3.87 7.54 -17.08
CA VAL A 284 -4.27 8.96 -17.02
C VAL A 284 -5.40 9.27 -18.04
N GLU A 285 -5.32 8.73 -19.25
CA GLU A 285 -6.40 8.87 -20.24
C GLU A 285 -7.70 8.17 -19.80
N PHE A 286 -7.59 7.07 -19.07
CA PHE A 286 -8.74 6.33 -18.55
C PHE A 286 -9.42 7.07 -17.40
N PHE A 287 -8.68 7.52 -16.42
CA PHE A 287 -9.25 8.13 -15.21
C PHE A 287 -9.37 9.65 -15.27
N LYS A 288 -8.47 10.34 -16.00
CA LYS A 288 -8.40 11.79 -16.10
C LYS A 288 -8.17 12.54 -14.78
N ASP A 289 -8.89 12.17 -13.71
CA ASP A 289 -8.84 12.79 -12.39
C ASP A 289 -9.22 11.79 -11.27
N VAL A 290 -9.03 12.20 -10.03
CA VAL A 290 -9.34 11.40 -8.83
C VAL A 290 -10.85 11.13 -8.67
N GLU A 291 -11.72 12.02 -9.14
CA GLU A 291 -13.18 11.83 -9.05
C GLU A 291 -13.63 10.70 -9.98
N THR A 292 -13.01 10.57 -11.14
CA THR A 292 -13.23 9.44 -12.06
C THR A 292 -12.76 8.12 -11.44
N VAL A 293 -11.62 8.12 -10.72
CA VAL A 293 -11.15 6.94 -9.96
C VAL A 293 -12.17 6.57 -8.86
N LYS A 294 -12.64 7.54 -8.08
CA LYS A 294 -13.66 7.32 -7.05
C LYS A 294 -14.97 6.79 -7.65
N ALA A 295 -15.39 7.31 -8.81
CA ALA A 295 -16.57 6.82 -9.51
C ALA A 295 -16.41 5.35 -9.95
N HIS A 296 -15.25 4.99 -10.47
CA HIS A 296 -14.90 3.62 -10.84
C HIS A 296 -14.97 2.68 -9.62
N MET A 297 -14.44 3.11 -8.47
CA MET A 297 -14.51 2.32 -7.24
C MET A 297 -15.93 2.15 -6.69
N LYS A 298 -16.84 3.07 -6.98
CA LYS A 298 -18.28 2.88 -6.68
C LYS A 298 -18.88 1.73 -7.49
N GLU A 299 -18.45 1.50 -8.73
CA GLU A 299 -18.88 0.33 -9.52
C GLU A 299 -18.31 -0.96 -8.91
N HIS A 300 -17.03 -0.99 -8.49
CA HIS A 300 -16.49 -2.10 -7.71
C HIS A 300 -17.32 -2.39 -6.45
N ALA A 301 -17.71 -1.34 -5.71
CA ALA A 301 -18.53 -1.49 -4.51
C ALA A 301 -19.88 -2.17 -4.79
N LYS A 302 -20.53 -1.90 -5.93
CA LYS A 302 -21.79 -2.56 -6.33
C LYS A 302 -21.61 -4.07 -6.50
N LEU A 303 -20.45 -4.52 -6.99
CA LEU A 303 -20.15 -5.94 -7.19
C LEU A 303 -19.76 -6.64 -5.89
N ILE A 304 -19.02 -5.95 -5.02
CA ILE A 304 -18.42 -6.56 -3.83
C ILE A 304 -19.32 -6.49 -2.60
N ARG A 305 -20.04 -5.38 -2.41
CA ARG A 305 -20.90 -5.18 -1.23
C ARG A 305 -21.88 -6.34 -0.98
N PRO A 306 -22.63 -6.87 -1.98
CA PRO A 306 -23.53 -8.00 -1.74
C PRO A 306 -22.80 -9.27 -1.24
N LYS A 307 -21.53 -9.47 -1.64
CA LYS A 307 -20.72 -10.60 -1.20
C LYS A 307 -20.32 -10.45 0.27
N PHE A 308 -19.98 -9.23 0.72
CA PHE A 308 -19.72 -8.93 2.12
C PHE A 308 -21.00 -9.08 2.96
N GLU A 309 -22.11 -8.53 2.52
CA GLU A 309 -23.41 -8.61 3.21
C GLU A 309 -23.83 -10.07 3.41
N LEU A 310 -23.63 -10.91 2.39
CA LEU A 310 -23.88 -12.35 2.48
C LEU A 310 -22.96 -13.02 3.53
N ALA A 311 -21.68 -12.71 3.53
CA ALA A 311 -20.73 -13.28 4.49
C ALA A 311 -21.03 -12.87 5.95
N TYR A 312 -21.43 -11.60 6.16
CA TYR A 312 -21.80 -11.12 7.49
C TYR A 312 -23.14 -11.66 8.01
N SER A 313 -24.03 -12.11 7.12
CA SER A 313 -25.35 -12.67 7.50
C SER A 313 -25.29 -14.13 7.96
N HIS A 314 -24.15 -14.80 7.83
CA HIS A 314 -23.91 -16.21 8.15
C HIS A 314 -22.89 -16.39 9.24
#